data_0aec5aa7374c70ca62fd5a26a42e81e3
#
_entry.id   0aec5aa7374c70ca62fd5a26a42e81e3
#
_cell.length_a   1.000
_cell.length_b   1.000
_cell.length_c   1.000
_cell.angle_alpha   90.00
_cell.angle_beta   90.00
_cell.angle_gamma   90.00
#
_symmetry.space_group_name_H-M   'P 1'
#
loop_
_entity.id
_entity.type
_entity.pdbx_description
1 polymer ?
#
loop_
_entity_poly.entity_id
_entity_poly.type
_entity_poly.pdbx_seq_one_letter_code
_entity_poly.pdbx_strand_id
1 'polypeptide(L)'
;NDIEKSKIFYDNVLGVLGAKEGVFMPNLTGQTRYFYFLDKNTFCITEPIDGNEAHPGNGNTVAFNVPDEETGNKWHAVGLEHGGISIEENPGIREFENMKMYLAYLKDPSGNKICAIKIIK
;
A
#
# COMPACT_ATOMS: atom_id res chain seq x y z
N ASN A 1 4.92 -13.02 -1.49
CA ASN A 1 5.50 -14.35 -1.26
C ASN A 1 6.06 -14.50 0.14
N ASP A 2 6.60 -13.43 0.70
CA ASP A 2 7.05 -13.41 2.10
C ASP A 2 6.13 -12.47 2.87
N ILE A 3 5.13 -13.05 3.50
CA ILE A 3 4.09 -12.25 4.19
C ILE A 3 4.70 -11.38 5.31
N GLU A 4 5.79 -11.83 5.95
CA GLU A 4 6.42 -11.05 7.02
C GLU A 4 7.12 -9.81 6.47
N LYS A 5 7.74 -9.89 5.29
CA LYS A 5 8.30 -8.71 4.62
C LYS A 5 7.20 -7.73 4.25
N SER A 6 6.08 -8.24 3.75
CA SER A 6 4.93 -7.41 3.43
C SER A 6 4.37 -6.74 4.68
N LYS A 7 4.31 -7.48 5.81
CA LYS A 7 3.86 -6.91 7.07
C LYS A 7 4.74 -5.73 7.50
N ILE A 8 6.06 -5.90 7.46
CA ILE A 8 6.99 -4.82 7.83
C ILE A 8 6.75 -3.59 6.95
N PHE A 9 6.62 -3.81 5.65
CA PHE A 9 6.34 -2.73 4.70
C PHE A 9 5.04 -1.99 5.06
N TYR A 10 3.93 -2.74 5.19
CA TYR A 10 2.63 -2.11 5.44
C TYR A 10 2.48 -1.55 6.84
N ASP A 11 3.11 -2.15 7.86
CA ASP A 11 3.15 -1.55 9.20
C ASP A 11 3.70 -0.12 9.12
N ASN A 12 4.71 0.08 8.29
CA ASN A 12 5.38 1.38 8.18
C ASN A 12 4.63 2.35 7.26
N VAL A 13 4.25 1.95 6.05
CA VAL A 13 3.58 2.88 5.13
C VAL A 13 2.17 3.23 5.60
N LEU A 14 1.42 2.28 6.14
CA LEU A 14 0.08 2.60 6.66
C LEU A 14 0.16 3.29 8.01
N GLY A 15 1.26 3.10 8.75
CA GLY A 15 1.54 3.86 9.96
C GLY A 15 1.66 5.35 9.67
N VAL A 16 2.21 5.75 8.52
CA VAL A 16 2.25 7.15 8.08
C VAL A 16 0.83 7.73 7.97
N LEU A 17 -0.14 6.89 7.62
CA LEU A 17 -1.54 7.31 7.47
C LEU A 17 -2.36 7.17 8.75
N GLY A 18 -1.72 6.75 9.84
CA GLY A 18 -2.37 6.64 11.15
C GLY A 18 -2.86 5.25 11.53
N ALA A 19 -2.64 4.25 10.71
CA ALA A 19 -3.01 2.88 11.06
C ALA A 19 -2.05 2.29 12.10
N LYS A 20 -2.57 1.46 12.97
CA LYS A 20 -1.73 0.67 13.88
C LYS A 20 -1.12 -0.49 13.10
N GLU A 21 -0.16 -1.20 13.71
CA GLU A 21 0.45 -2.36 13.07
C GLU A 21 -0.60 -3.41 12.71
N GLY A 22 -0.28 -4.25 11.73
CA GLY A 22 -1.20 -5.28 11.27
C GLY A 22 -1.58 -6.26 12.37
N VAL A 23 -2.87 -6.60 12.40
CA VAL A 23 -3.44 -7.53 13.38
C VAL A 23 -3.43 -8.93 12.78
N PHE A 24 -2.76 -9.86 13.47
CA PHE A 24 -2.71 -11.26 13.04
C PHE A 24 -4.09 -11.89 13.21
N MET A 25 -4.70 -12.29 12.11
CA MET A 25 -5.98 -13.01 12.09
C MET A 25 -5.93 -14.05 10.98
N PRO A 26 -5.40 -15.26 11.30
CA PRO A 26 -5.21 -16.29 10.28
C PRO A 26 -6.54 -16.75 9.70
N ASN A 27 -6.50 -17.23 8.45
CA ASN A 27 -7.64 -17.84 7.81
C ASN A 27 -8.00 -19.15 8.49
N LEU A 28 -9.24 -19.59 8.34
CA LEU A 28 -9.71 -20.88 8.90
C LEU A 28 -8.88 -22.07 8.41
N THR A 29 -8.30 -21.96 7.22
CA THR A 29 -7.45 -23.02 6.64
C THR A 29 -5.96 -22.82 6.97
N GLY A 30 -5.62 -21.89 7.87
CA GLY A 30 -4.28 -21.74 8.44
C GLY A 30 -3.37 -20.73 7.76
N GLN A 31 -3.78 -20.11 6.66
CA GLN A 31 -2.94 -19.10 6.01
C GLN A 31 -2.77 -17.88 6.89
N THR A 32 -1.54 -17.36 6.95
CA THR A 32 -1.24 -16.15 7.71
C THR A 32 -1.87 -14.94 7.03
N ARG A 33 -2.45 -14.08 7.86
CA ARG A 33 -3.17 -12.91 7.39
C ARG A 33 -3.03 -11.78 8.39
N TYR A 34 -2.86 -10.54 7.89
CA TYR A 34 -2.81 -9.35 8.73
C TYR A 34 -3.82 -8.34 8.25
N PHE A 35 -4.57 -7.76 9.18
CA PHE A 35 -5.57 -6.74 8.91
C PHE A 35 -5.11 -5.38 9.40
N TYR A 36 -5.36 -4.37 8.56
CA TYR A 36 -5.09 -2.96 8.89
C TYR A 36 -6.39 -2.18 8.81
N PHE A 37 -6.60 -1.29 9.76
CA PHE A 37 -7.82 -0.50 9.82
C PHE A 37 -7.48 0.97 9.64
N LEU A 38 -8.08 1.59 8.61
CA LEU A 38 -7.89 2.99 8.24
C LEU A 38 -9.26 3.64 8.16
N ASP A 39 -9.58 4.51 9.11
CA ASP A 39 -10.91 5.12 9.20
C ASP A 39 -11.98 4.02 9.17
N LYS A 40 -12.82 4.03 8.14
CA LYS A 40 -13.88 3.05 7.96
C LYS A 40 -13.47 1.91 7.03
N ASN A 41 -12.25 1.93 6.55
CA ASN A 41 -11.77 0.95 5.57
C ASN A 41 -10.87 -0.09 6.21
N THR A 42 -10.88 -1.27 5.65
CA THR A 42 -10.01 -2.38 6.07
C THR A 42 -9.13 -2.79 4.91
N PHE A 43 -7.86 -2.94 5.19
CA PHE A 43 -6.89 -3.46 4.22
C PHE A 43 -6.30 -4.74 4.78
N CYS A 44 -6.19 -5.75 3.95
CA CYS A 44 -5.69 -7.07 4.40
C CYS A 44 -4.60 -7.57 3.47
N ILE A 45 -3.56 -8.13 4.06
CA ILE A 45 -2.58 -8.91 3.32
C ILE A 45 -2.69 -10.36 3.80
N THR A 46 -2.53 -11.30 2.89
CA THR A 46 -2.75 -12.71 3.20
C THR A 46 -1.86 -13.60 2.34
N GLU A 47 -1.47 -14.74 2.91
CA GLU A 47 -0.94 -15.82 2.09
C GLU A 47 -2.08 -16.34 1.21
N PRO A 48 -1.80 -16.78 -0.04
CA PRO A 48 -2.85 -17.29 -0.92
C PRO A 48 -3.56 -18.50 -0.33
N ILE A 49 -4.89 -18.47 -0.38
CA ILE A 49 -5.71 -19.52 0.21
C ILE A 49 -5.54 -20.87 -0.50
N ASP A 50 -5.13 -20.86 -1.76
CA ASP A 50 -4.91 -22.09 -2.54
C ASP A 50 -3.55 -22.74 -2.30
N GLY A 51 -2.70 -22.13 -1.46
CA GLY A 51 -1.38 -22.65 -1.15
C GLY A 51 -0.35 -22.46 -2.25
N ASN A 52 -0.72 -21.85 -3.36
CA ASN A 52 0.21 -21.57 -4.44
C ASN A 52 0.99 -20.28 -4.18
N GLU A 53 2.01 -20.04 -5.00
CA GLU A 53 2.80 -18.83 -4.89
C GLU A 53 1.94 -17.60 -5.18
N ALA A 54 2.15 -16.54 -4.41
CA ALA A 54 1.44 -15.28 -4.63
C ALA A 54 1.94 -14.60 -5.90
N HIS A 55 1.01 -14.03 -6.65
CA HIS A 55 1.31 -13.24 -7.85
C HIS A 55 0.64 -11.88 -7.76
N PRO A 56 1.35 -10.79 -8.10
CA PRO A 56 0.71 -9.49 -8.19
C PRO A 56 -0.25 -9.45 -9.39
N GLY A 57 -1.35 -8.71 -9.26
CA GLY A 57 -2.21 -8.46 -10.39
C GLY A 57 -1.56 -7.49 -11.36
N ASN A 58 -1.77 -7.69 -12.66
CA ASN A 58 -1.30 -6.76 -13.67
C ASN A 58 -2.47 -5.87 -14.11
N GLY A 59 -2.32 -4.56 -13.95
CA GLY A 59 -3.38 -3.61 -14.27
C GLY A 59 -4.20 -3.16 -13.08
N ASN A 60 -3.86 -3.60 -11.88
CA ASN A 60 -4.54 -3.19 -10.65
C ASN A 60 -3.70 -2.19 -9.87
N THR A 61 -4.35 -1.27 -9.20
CA THR A 61 -3.70 -0.35 -8.27
C THR A 61 -4.60 -0.17 -7.06
N VAL A 62 -4.05 -0.34 -5.87
CA VAL A 62 -4.76 0.03 -4.64
C VAL A 62 -4.28 1.41 -4.24
N ALA A 63 -5.22 2.33 -4.09
CA ALA A 63 -4.93 3.73 -3.78
C ALA A 63 -5.29 4.03 -2.33
N PHE A 64 -4.37 4.69 -1.63
CA PHE A 64 -4.58 5.17 -0.27
C PHE A 64 -4.68 6.68 -0.28
N ASN A 65 -5.74 7.22 0.31
CA ASN A 65 -5.90 8.67 0.40
C ASN A 65 -4.89 9.25 1.41
N VAL A 66 -4.28 10.36 1.02
CA VAL A 66 -3.41 11.13 1.92
C VAL A 66 -3.98 12.52 2.10
N PRO A 67 -3.80 13.15 3.27
CA PRO A 67 -4.37 14.47 3.52
C PRO A 67 -3.66 15.61 2.79
N ASP A 68 -2.38 15.42 2.45
CA ASP A 68 -1.56 16.45 1.81
C ASP A 68 -0.36 15.82 1.13
N GLU A 69 0.36 16.64 0.36
CA GLU A 69 1.54 16.18 -0.39
C GLU A 69 2.69 15.80 0.53
N GLU A 70 2.85 16.49 1.64
CA GLU A 70 3.91 16.18 2.61
C GLU A 70 3.75 14.77 3.15
N THR A 71 2.53 14.39 3.53
CA THR A 71 2.24 13.04 4.00
C THR A 71 2.47 12.01 2.90
N GLY A 72 2.07 12.33 1.66
CA GLY A 72 2.30 11.44 0.52
C GLY A 72 3.77 11.23 0.23
N ASN A 73 4.57 12.29 0.31
CA ASN A 73 6.02 12.18 0.11
C ASN A 73 6.65 11.34 1.22
N LYS A 74 6.21 11.49 2.44
CA LYS A 74 6.69 10.68 3.57
C LYS A 74 6.30 9.22 3.39
N TRP A 75 5.06 8.96 2.98
CA TRP A 75 4.57 7.61 2.69
C TRP A 75 5.48 6.92 1.66
N HIS A 76 5.81 7.63 0.59
CA HIS A 76 6.67 7.12 -0.47
C HIS A 76 8.08 6.82 0.04
N ALA A 77 8.68 7.77 0.76
CA ALA A 77 10.03 7.61 1.31
C ALA A 77 10.12 6.44 2.29
N VAL A 78 9.13 6.31 3.17
CA VAL A 78 9.06 5.22 4.14
C VAL A 78 8.91 3.88 3.41
N GLY A 79 8.12 3.84 2.34
CA GLY A 79 7.97 2.64 1.53
C GLY A 79 9.28 2.19 0.91
N LEU A 80 10.07 3.12 0.39
CA LEU A 80 11.38 2.80 -0.17
C LEU A 80 12.34 2.25 0.90
N GLU A 81 12.25 2.75 2.12
CA GLU A 81 13.10 2.26 3.21
C GLU A 81 12.76 0.84 3.65
N HIS A 82 11.54 0.38 3.40
CA HIS A 82 11.05 -0.91 3.91
C HIS A 82 10.69 -1.91 2.81
N GLY A 83 11.42 -1.85 1.72
CA GLY A 83 11.36 -2.88 0.68
C GLY A 83 10.47 -2.57 -0.52
N GLY A 84 9.90 -1.38 -0.57
CA GLY A 84 9.13 -0.94 -1.73
C GLY A 84 10.04 -0.46 -2.85
N ILE A 85 9.49 -0.43 -4.06
CA ILE A 85 10.19 0.04 -5.25
C ILE A 85 9.39 1.17 -5.87
N SER A 86 10.05 2.29 -6.17
CA SER A 86 9.40 3.40 -6.85
C SER A 86 9.13 3.03 -8.31
N ILE A 87 7.93 3.31 -8.76
CA ILE A 87 7.52 3.07 -10.15
C ILE A 87 6.81 4.31 -10.68
N GLU A 88 6.71 4.37 -12.01
CA GLU A 88 6.17 5.51 -12.73
C GLU A 88 6.99 6.76 -12.41
N GLU A 89 6.40 7.92 -12.48
CA GLU A 89 7.12 9.17 -12.22
C GLU A 89 7.27 9.40 -10.71
N ASN A 90 8.18 10.29 -10.36
CA ASN A 90 8.36 10.70 -8.97
C ASN A 90 7.06 11.25 -8.38
N PRO A 91 6.90 11.21 -7.04
CA PRO A 91 5.74 11.81 -6.40
C PRO A 91 5.52 13.25 -6.83
N GLY A 92 4.28 13.61 -7.11
CA GLY A 92 3.94 14.96 -7.50
C GLY A 92 2.54 15.11 -8.05
N ILE A 93 2.25 16.33 -8.49
CA ILE A 93 0.96 16.70 -9.06
C ILE A 93 0.87 16.23 -10.51
N ARG A 94 -0.24 15.60 -10.87
CA ARG A 94 -0.61 15.26 -12.25
C ARG A 94 -1.90 15.99 -12.59
N GLU A 95 -1.93 16.56 -13.78
CA GLU A 95 -3.14 17.21 -14.28
C GLU A 95 -3.77 16.36 -15.38
N PHE A 96 -5.05 16.10 -15.24
CA PHE A 96 -5.85 15.36 -16.22
C PHE A 96 -7.06 16.20 -16.57
N GLU A 97 -7.06 16.81 -17.74
CA GLU A 97 -8.16 17.66 -18.18
C GLU A 97 -8.59 18.66 -17.09
N ASN A 98 -9.70 18.39 -16.41
CA ASN A 98 -10.24 19.28 -15.38
C ASN A 98 -9.89 18.83 -13.96
N MET A 99 -8.97 17.88 -13.80
CA MET A 99 -8.66 17.31 -12.49
C MET A 99 -7.17 17.35 -12.21
N LYS A 100 -6.83 17.76 -10.99
CA LYS A 100 -5.45 17.69 -10.49
C LYS A 100 -5.41 16.66 -9.39
N MET A 101 -4.39 15.81 -9.42
CA MET A 101 -4.16 14.81 -8.38
C MET A 101 -2.70 14.79 -7.98
N TYR A 102 -2.46 14.69 -6.68
CA TYR A 102 -1.15 14.29 -6.19
C TYR A 102 -1.11 12.77 -6.25
N LEU A 103 -0.05 12.22 -6.80
CA LEU A 103 0.14 10.77 -6.89
C LEU A 103 1.58 10.40 -6.53
N ALA A 104 1.73 9.28 -5.83
CA ALA A 104 3.02 8.68 -5.55
C ALA A 104 2.84 7.17 -5.65
N TYR A 105 3.63 6.53 -6.50
CA TYR A 105 3.47 5.10 -6.79
C TYR A 105 4.61 4.26 -6.24
N LEU A 106 4.25 3.09 -5.72
CA LEU A 106 5.20 2.08 -5.25
C LEU A 106 4.75 0.69 -5.69
N LYS A 107 5.69 -0.23 -5.78
CA LYS A 107 5.39 -1.65 -5.68
C LYS A 107 5.76 -2.10 -4.29
N ASP A 108 4.89 -2.90 -3.67
CA ASP A 108 5.19 -3.50 -2.38
C ASP A 108 6.21 -4.64 -2.54
N PRO A 109 6.69 -5.24 -1.43
CA PRO A 109 7.69 -6.32 -1.54
C PRO A 109 7.27 -7.53 -2.35
N SER A 110 5.97 -7.74 -2.54
CA SER A 110 5.45 -8.84 -3.37
C SER A 110 5.15 -8.42 -4.80
N GLY A 111 5.40 -7.16 -5.14
CA GLY A 111 5.21 -6.64 -6.50
C GLY A 111 3.85 -6.01 -6.77
N ASN A 112 3.00 -5.88 -5.76
CA ASN A 112 1.69 -5.25 -5.94
C ASN A 112 1.83 -3.74 -6.09
N LYS A 113 1.11 -3.17 -7.05
CA LYS A 113 1.14 -1.73 -7.30
C LYS A 113 0.20 -1.01 -6.36
N ILE A 114 0.72 -0.04 -5.65
CA ILE A 114 -0.06 0.80 -4.74
C ILE A 114 0.28 2.27 -4.97
N CYS A 115 -0.59 3.16 -4.54
CA CYS A 115 -0.29 4.59 -4.62
C CYS A 115 -0.89 5.36 -3.46
N ALA A 116 -0.26 6.50 -3.18
CA ALA A 116 -0.85 7.53 -2.35
C ALA A 116 -1.52 8.53 -3.27
N ILE A 117 -2.70 8.99 -2.94
CA ILE A 117 -3.49 9.87 -3.80
C ILE A 117 -4.15 10.97 -2.98
N LYS A 118 -4.15 12.18 -3.56
CA LYS A 118 -5.00 13.27 -3.08
C LYS A 118 -5.56 14.01 -4.28
N ILE A 119 -6.87 14.12 -4.32
CA ILE A 119 -7.55 14.93 -5.33
C ILE A 119 -7.49 16.38 -4.89
N ILE A 120 -6.99 17.23 -5.76
CA ILE A 120 -6.83 18.68 -5.48
C ILE A 120 -7.95 19.43 -6.15
N LYS A 121 -8.67 20.18 -5.36
CA LYS A 121 -9.83 20.95 -5.85
C LYS A 121 -9.48 22.41 -6.08
#